data_9e97c16317cda4b80984abd73cc2e3ba
#
_entry.id   9e97c16317cda4b80984abd73cc2e3ba
#
_cell.length_a   1.000
_cell.length_b   1.000
_cell.length_c   1.000
_cell.angle_alpha   90.00
_cell.angle_beta   90.00
_cell.angle_gamma   90.00
#
_symmetry.space_group_name_H-M   'P 1'
#
loop_
_entity.id
_entity.type
_entity.pdbx_description
1 polymer ?
#
loop_
_entity_poly.entity_id
_entity_poly.type
_entity_poly.pdbx_seq_one_letter_code
_entity_poly.pdbx_strand_id
1 'polypeptide(L)'
;MEIRNATSFDKNSIMKFCKHTFSWGDYIDKVWSSWLEEGNLFLFEQELPIGICHAFYFENQIWIEGIRIDPNFRRQMVASKLVTHAELIGKNNNASFSYMLIDTENKNSIYMANSLNYEIFQTWNYYSLIPKKNSNFKIEFVKSIDSDVFPFYVDSWRWIKTTKKILVDLSTQNKIIKSNLNGKTSVAIIGDYKHLAKTLIVTLFSGSFETLFEILSYLQ
;
A
#
# COMPACT_ATOMS: atom_id res chain seq x y z
N MET A 1 -19.88 3.51 -22.27
CA MET A 1 -19.06 3.69 -21.08
C MET A 1 -19.14 2.43 -20.25
N GLU A 2 -18.04 1.73 -20.10
CA GLU A 2 -17.99 0.42 -19.44
C GLU A 2 -16.78 0.35 -18.50
N ILE A 3 -16.91 -0.44 -17.41
CA ILE A 3 -15.78 -0.84 -16.56
C ILE A 3 -15.54 -2.32 -16.81
N ARG A 4 -14.31 -2.66 -17.18
CA ARG A 4 -13.87 -4.04 -17.41
C ARG A 4 -12.49 -4.29 -16.81
N ASN A 5 -12.09 -5.54 -16.73
CA ASN A 5 -10.72 -5.88 -16.40
C ASN A 5 -9.78 -5.47 -17.54
N ALA A 6 -8.58 -5.03 -17.15
CA ALA A 6 -7.49 -4.78 -18.09
C ALA A 6 -6.93 -6.07 -18.67
N THR A 7 -6.37 -5.96 -19.85
CA THR A 7 -5.61 -7.00 -20.53
C THR A 7 -4.21 -6.49 -20.89
N SER A 8 -3.32 -7.38 -21.31
CA SER A 8 -1.98 -6.98 -21.77
C SER A 8 -2.02 -5.98 -22.97
N PHE A 9 -3.07 -6.03 -23.79
CA PHE A 9 -3.23 -5.15 -24.94
C PHE A 9 -3.52 -3.70 -24.56
N ASP A 10 -4.04 -3.45 -23.37
CA ASP A 10 -4.43 -2.10 -22.93
C ASP A 10 -3.23 -1.26 -22.48
N LYS A 11 -2.09 -1.91 -22.16
CA LYS A 11 -0.90 -1.27 -21.59
C LYS A 11 -0.49 -0.01 -22.33
N ASN A 12 -0.35 -0.11 -23.64
CA ASN A 12 0.15 1.01 -24.47
C ASN A 12 -0.78 2.23 -24.41
N SER A 13 -2.10 2.03 -24.39
CA SER A 13 -3.08 3.10 -24.29
C SER A 13 -3.04 3.78 -22.94
N ILE A 14 -2.92 2.99 -21.88
CA ILE A 14 -2.83 3.47 -20.50
C ILE A 14 -1.54 4.25 -20.26
N MET A 15 -0.39 3.75 -20.72
CA MET A 15 0.90 4.42 -20.53
C MET A 15 0.95 5.81 -21.18
N LYS A 16 0.15 6.08 -22.21
CA LYS A 16 0.10 7.42 -22.85
C LYS A 16 -0.29 8.50 -21.86
N PHE A 17 -1.28 8.27 -21.00
CA PHE A 17 -1.71 9.28 -20.02
C PHE A 17 -1.09 9.11 -18.63
N CYS A 18 -0.51 7.95 -18.30
CA CYS A 18 0.21 7.76 -17.03
C CYS A 18 1.60 8.41 -17.04
N LYS A 19 2.26 8.50 -18.19
CA LYS A 19 3.67 8.88 -18.32
C LYS A 19 4.07 10.18 -17.61
N HIS A 20 3.16 11.10 -17.43
CA HIS A 20 3.42 12.41 -16.84
C HIS A 20 2.60 12.66 -15.56
N THR A 21 2.27 11.61 -14.81
CA THR A 21 1.50 11.73 -13.57
C THR A 21 2.27 12.48 -12.49
N PHE A 22 3.56 12.19 -12.36
CA PHE A 22 4.47 12.83 -11.41
C PHE A 22 5.67 13.45 -12.14
N SER A 23 6.38 14.35 -11.49
CA SER A 23 7.58 14.98 -12.07
C SER A 23 8.69 13.98 -12.44
N TRP A 24 8.73 12.83 -11.75
CA TRP A 24 9.66 11.72 -12.01
C TRP A 24 9.09 10.63 -12.93
N GLY A 25 7.89 10.79 -13.46
CA GLY A 25 7.20 9.80 -14.31
C GLY A 25 6.04 9.11 -13.60
N ASP A 26 5.93 7.79 -13.78
CA ASP A 26 4.92 6.97 -13.09
C ASP A 26 5.46 5.55 -12.86
N TYR A 27 4.96 4.87 -11.83
CA TYR A 27 5.34 3.50 -11.50
C TYR A 27 4.46 2.44 -12.17
N ILE A 28 3.33 2.82 -12.78
CA ILE A 28 2.35 1.88 -13.36
C ILE A 28 2.98 0.91 -14.35
N ASP A 29 3.94 1.37 -15.16
CA ASP A 29 4.66 0.48 -16.09
C ASP A 29 5.39 -0.66 -15.39
N LYS A 30 5.97 -0.39 -14.22
CA LYS A 30 6.75 -1.36 -13.43
C LYS A 30 5.86 -2.41 -12.76
N VAL A 31 4.66 -2.03 -12.36
CA VAL A 31 3.71 -2.91 -11.65
C VAL A 31 2.68 -3.56 -12.56
N TRP A 32 2.60 -3.16 -13.84
CA TRP A 32 1.57 -3.59 -14.77
C TRP A 32 1.39 -5.10 -14.85
N SER A 33 2.49 -5.83 -15.06
CA SER A 33 2.44 -7.29 -15.22
C SER A 33 1.99 -7.98 -13.94
N SER A 34 2.50 -7.55 -12.77
CA SER A 34 2.09 -8.13 -11.49
C SER A 34 0.63 -7.84 -11.16
N TRP A 35 0.11 -6.66 -11.49
CA TRP A 35 -1.29 -6.33 -11.28
C TRP A 35 -2.23 -7.09 -12.22
N LEU A 36 -1.79 -7.39 -13.45
CA LEU A 36 -2.54 -8.30 -14.33
C LEU A 36 -2.61 -9.72 -13.78
N GLU A 37 -1.50 -10.21 -13.23
CA GLU A 37 -1.43 -11.54 -12.60
C GLU A 37 -2.25 -11.61 -11.30
N GLU A 38 -2.22 -10.57 -10.47
CA GLU A 38 -3.05 -10.45 -9.28
C GLU A 38 -4.54 -10.33 -9.63
N GLY A 39 -4.85 -9.84 -10.82
CA GLY A 39 -6.22 -9.53 -11.26
C GLY A 39 -6.75 -8.21 -10.69
N ASN A 40 -8.02 -7.90 -11.00
CA ASN A 40 -8.72 -6.72 -10.50
C ASN A 40 -8.05 -5.38 -10.87
N LEU A 41 -7.34 -5.35 -11.98
CA LEU A 41 -6.93 -4.11 -12.64
C LEU A 41 -8.07 -3.67 -13.56
N PHE A 42 -8.85 -2.71 -13.09
CA PHE A 42 -10.04 -2.23 -13.78
C PHE A 42 -9.72 -1.06 -14.70
N LEU A 43 -10.37 -1.06 -15.87
CA LEU A 43 -10.35 0.05 -16.81
C LEU A 43 -11.74 0.69 -16.91
N PHE A 44 -11.76 1.99 -17.01
CA PHE A 44 -12.93 2.73 -17.48
C PHE A 44 -12.73 3.06 -18.94
N GLU A 45 -13.63 2.57 -19.79
CA GLU A 45 -13.56 2.68 -21.25
C GLU A 45 -14.75 3.45 -21.81
N GLN A 46 -14.49 4.26 -22.82
CA GLN A 46 -15.48 4.81 -23.73
C GLN A 46 -15.23 4.21 -25.12
N GLU A 47 -14.55 4.91 -26.01
CA GLU A 47 -14.00 4.36 -27.24
C GLU A 47 -12.59 3.80 -27.01
N LEU A 48 -11.88 4.39 -26.05
CA LEU A 48 -10.55 4.00 -25.60
C LEU A 48 -10.53 3.98 -24.05
N PRO A 49 -9.57 3.27 -23.45
CA PRO A 49 -9.33 3.37 -21.99
C PRO A 49 -8.99 4.81 -21.58
N ILE A 50 -9.74 5.36 -20.65
CA ILE A 50 -9.58 6.72 -20.11
C ILE A 50 -9.27 6.77 -18.62
N GLY A 51 -9.28 5.64 -17.96
CA GLY A 51 -8.92 5.53 -16.54
C GLY A 51 -8.62 4.11 -16.13
N ILE A 52 -7.80 3.99 -15.08
CA ILE A 52 -7.47 2.71 -14.43
C ILE A 52 -7.58 2.82 -12.92
N CYS A 53 -7.80 1.67 -12.30
CA CYS A 53 -7.75 1.46 -10.87
C CYS A 53 -7.38 0.00 -10.59
N HIS A 54 -6.43 -0.25 -9.70
CA HIS A 54 -6.16 -1.60 -9.21
C HIS A 54 -6.76 -1.79 -7.81
N ALA A 55 -7.31 -2.97 -7.56
CA ALA A 55 -7.83 -3.35 -6.27
C ALA A 55 -7.22 -4.69 -5.82
N PHE A 56 -6.55 -4.67 -4.69
CA PHE A 56 -6.03 -5.87 -4.05
C PHE A 56 -6.97 -6.29 -2.92
N TYR A 57 -7.51 -7.50 -3.03
CA TYR A 57 -8.39 -8.07 -2.02
C TYR A 57 -7.59 -9.01 -1.12
N PHE A 58 -7.67 -8.78 0.18
CA PHE A 58 -6.97 -9.58 1.17
C PHE A 58 -7.85 -9.75 2.43
N GLU A 59 -8.18 -11.00 2.76
CA GLU A 59 -9.12 -11.33 3.84
C GLU A 59 -10.43 -10.52 3.70
N ASN A 60 -10.73 -9.65 4.66
CA ASN A 60 -11.93 -8.82 4.66
C ASN A 60 -11.68 -7.36 4.26
N GLN A 61 -10.57 -7.08 3.60
CA GLN A 61 -10.23 -5.72 3.15
C GLN A 61 -10.01 -5.62 1.64
N ILE A 62 -10.26 -4.43 1.12
CA ILE A 62 -9.87 -3.98 -0.21
C ILE A 62 -8.79 -2.93 -0.03
N TRP A 63 -7.68 -3.06 -0.75
CA TRP A 63 -6.70 -2.00 -0.93
C TRP A 63 -6.82 -1.44 -2.33
N ILE A 64 -7.17 -0.16 -2.46
CA ILE A 64 -7.36 0.52 -3.74
C ILE A 64 -6.12 1.35 -4.02
N GLU A 65 -5.53 1.15 -5.20
CA GLU A 65 -4.28 1.78 -5.60
C GLU A 65 -4.25 2.09 -7.09
N GLY A 66 -3.28 2.91 -7.52
CA GLY A 66 -2.99 3.14 -8.92
C GLY A 66 -4.10 3.83 -9.72
N ILE A 67 -4.95 4.62 -9.09
CA ILE A 67 -5.99 5.35 -9.80
C ILE A 67 -5.33 6.39 -10.73
N ARG A 68 -5.53 6.24 -12.04
CA ARG A 68 -5.07 7.18 -13.06
C ARG A 68 -6.19 7.48 -14.02
N ILE A 69 -6.41 8.76 -14.27
CA ILE A 69 -7.43 9.23 -15.21
C ILE A 69 -6.75 10.11 -16.25
N ASP A 70 -7.03 9.85 -17.51
CA ASP A 70 -6.61 10.71 -18.62
C ASP A 70 -6.97 12.17 -18.31
N PRO A 71 -6.02 13.11 -18.38
CA PRO A 71 -6.26 14.53 -18.08
C PRO A 71 -7.50 15.13 -18.77
N ASN A 72 -7.79 14.70 -19.98
CA ASN A 72 -8.93 15.19 -20.77
C ASN A 72 -10.29 14.71 -20.24
N PHE A 73 -10.30 13.66 -19.39
CA PHE A 73 -11.52 13.07 -18.84
C PHE A 73 -11.62 13.22 -17.32
N ARG A 74 -10.78 14.06 -16.71
CA ARG A 74 -10.88 14.38 -15.29
C ARG A 74 -12.15 15.18 -14.99
N ARG A 75 -12.55 15.19 -13.73
CA ARG A 75 -13.79 15.87 -13.24
C ARG A 75 -15.09 15.33 -13.82
N GLN A 76 -15.08 14.14 -14.40
CA GLN A 76 -16.24 13.43 -14.96
C GLN A 76 -16.62 12.20 -14.15
N MET A 77 -16.23 12.16 -12.87
CA MET A 77 -16.50 11.08 -11.91
C MET A 77 -15.90 9.70 -12.30
N VAL A 78 -14.97 9.65 -13.26
CA VAL A 78 -14.37 8.39 -13.74
C VAL A 78 -13.65 7.66 -12.56
N ALA A 79 -12.85 8.38 -11.77
CA ALA A 79 -12.17 7.81 -10.59
C ALA A 79 -13.18 7.24 -9.58
N SER A 80 -14.20 8.01 -9.24
CA SER A 80 -15.24 7.56 -8.29
C SER A 80 -15.96 6.30 -8.76
N LYS A 81 -16.29 6.23 -10.06
CA LYS A 81 -16.94 5.03 -10.62
C LYS A 81 -16.03 3.80 -10.57
N LEU A 82 -14.72 3.96 -10.83
CA LEU A 82 -13.74 2.88 -10.70
C LEU A 82 -13.63 2.38 -9.26
N VAL A 83 -13.53 3.30 -8.29
CA VAL A 83 -13.50 2.96 -6.86
C VAL A 83 -14.77 2.23 -6.44
N THR A 84 -15.94 2.78 -6.76
CA THR A 84 -17.23 2.15 -6.44
C THR A 84 -17.38 0.76 -7.06
N HIS A 85 -16.86 0.56 -8.28
CA HIS A 85 -16.85 -0.76 -8.93
C HIS A 85 -15.96 -1.74 -8.16
N ALA A 86 -14.75 -1.33 -7.78
CA ALA A 86 -13.84 -2.15 -6.98
C ALA A 86 -14.48 -2.54 -5.63
N GLU A 87 -15.14 -1.60 -4.96
CA GLU A 87 -15.85 -1.85 -3.70
C GLU A 87 -17.01 -2.84 -3.87
N LEU A 88 -17.78 -2.72 -4.95
CA LEU A 88 -18.87 -3.65 -5.25
C LEU A 88 -18.35 -5.08 -5.40
N ILE A 89 -17.26 -5.28 -6.16
CA ILE A 89 -16.61 -6.58 -6.31
C ILE A 89 -16.11 -7.08 -4.95
N GLY A 90 -15.46 -6.22 -4.16
CA GLY A 90 -14.98 -6.58 -2.83
C GLY A 90 -16.09 -6.97 -1.87
N LYS A 91 -17.19 -6.24 -1.88
CA LYS A 91 -18.38 -6.56 -1.05
C LYS A 91 -18.94 -7.94 -1.41
N ASN A 92 -18.98 -8.29 -2.69
CA ASN A 92 -19.41 -9.61 -3.15
C ASN A 92 -18.43 -10.72 -2.71
N ASN A 93 -17.18 -10.36 -2.40
CA ASN A 93 -16.14 -11.24 -1.87
C ASN A 93 -15.94 -11.09 -0.35
N ASN A 94 -16.97 -10.63 0.38
CA ASN A 94 -16.99 -10.46 1.83
C ASN A 94 -16.00 -9.43 2.41
N ALA A 95 -15.53 -8.49 1.63
CA ALA A 95 -14.74 -7.39 2.17
C ALA A 95 -15.65 -6.45 2.99
N SER A 96 -15.16 -6.08 4.16
CA SER A 96 -15.84 -5.19 5.11
C SER A 96 -15.18 -3.81 5.19
N PHE A 97 -13.95 -3.68 4.68
CA PHE A 97 -13.17 -2.45 4.75
C PHE A 97 -12.55 -2.15 3.40
N SER A 98 -12.56 -0.87 3.04
CA SER A 98 -11.88 -0.34 1.85
C SER A 98 -10.86 0.71 2.28
N TYR A 99 -9.63 0.57 1.84
CA TYR A 99 -8.52 1.46 2.20
C TYR A 99 -7.80 1.95 0.96
N MET A 100 -7.26 3.15 1.05
CA MET A 100 -6.34 3.73 0.08
C MET A 100 -5.32 4.62 0.77
N LEU A 101 -4.13 4.73 0.20
CA LEU A 101 -3.13 5.70 0.62
C LEU A 101 -3.16 6.91 -0.32
N ILE A 102 -3.30 8.08 0.24
CA ILE A 102 -3.32 9.34 -0.50
C ILE A 102 -2.30 10.28 0.11
N ASP A 103 -1.42 10.86 -0.72
CA ASP A 103 -0.52 11.92 -0.31
C ASP A 103 -1.32 13.11 0.27
N THR A 104 -0.89 13.64 1.41
CA THR A 104 -1.57 14.75 2.11
C THR A 104 -1.67 16.01 1.26
N GLU A 105 -0.80 16.18 0.26
CA GLU A 105 -0.83 17.29 -0.69
C GLU A 105 -1.72 17.03 -1.91
N ASN A 106 -2.17 15.79 -2.11
CA ASN A 106 -3.05 15.45 -3.23
C ASN A 106 -4.53 15.76 -2.91
N LYS A 107 -4.84 17.05 -2.83
CA LYS A 107 -6.18 17.57 -2.47
C LYS A 107 -7.30 17.03 -3.36
N ASN A 108 -7.01 16.79 -4.65
CA ASN A 108 -8.02 16.27 -5.59
C ASN A 108 -8.42 14.82 -5.26
N SER A 109 -7.45 13.97 -4.92
CA SER A 109 -7.74 12.59 -4.53
C SER A 109 -8.39 12.52 -3.15
N ILE A 110 -7.98 13.40 -2.20
CA ILE A 110 -8.65 13.52 -0.90
C ILE A 110 -10.11 13.94 -1.08
N TYR A 111 -10.37 14.95 -1.93
CA TYR A 111 -11.75 15.37 -2.22
C TYR A 111 -12.59 14.23 -2.83
N MET A 112 -12.03 13.47 -3.77
CA MET A 112 -12.69 12.30 -4.36
C MET A 112 -13.00 11.25 -3.28
N ALA A 113 -12.02 10.90 -2.44
CA ALA A 113 -12.20 9.93 -1.36
C ALA A 113 -13.30 10.38 -0.37
N ASN A 114 -13.28 11.64 0.07
CA ASN A 114 -14.31 12.19 0.94
C ASN A 114 -15.71 12.15 0.30
N SER A 115 -15.82 12.39 -1.01
CA SER A 115 -17.10 12.31 -1.74
C SER A 115 -17.67 10.88 -1.82
N LEU A 116 -16.83 9.88 -1.56
CA LEU A 116 -17.19 8.45 -1.46
C LEU A 116 -17.31 7.97 -0.01
N ASN A 117 -17.37 8.91 0.96
CA ASN A 117 -17.48 8.66 2.40
C ASN A 117 -16.23 7.95 3.00
N TYR A 118 -15.07 8.13 2.40
CA TYR A 118 -13.83 7.75 3.07
C TYR A 118 -13.48 8.78 4.15
N GLU A 119 -12.98 8.28 5.26
CA GLU A 119 -12.47 9.08 6.36
C GLU A 119 -10.97 8.88 6.54
N ILE A 120 -10.27 9.90 7.03
CA ILE A 120 -8.86 9.77 7.36
C ILE A 120 -8.75 8.90 8.60
N PHE A 121 -8.22 7.70 8.43
CA PHE A 121 -8.02 6.75 9.51
C PHE A 121 -6.69 6.98 10.23
N GLN A 122 -5.59 7.15 9.48
CA GLN A 122 -4.24 7.40 10.00
C GLN A 122 -3.43 8.25 9.03
N THR A 123 -2.44 8.96 9.56
CA THR A 123 -1.40 9.63 8.78
C THR A 123 -0.06 8.96 9.05
N TRP A 124 0.68 8.65 8.00
CA TRP A 124 1.96 7.95 8.05
C TRP A 124 3.08 8.83 7.54
N ASN A 125 4.21 8.81 8.23
CA ASN A 125 5.44 9.42 7.74
C ASN A 125 6.26 8.35 7.01
N TYR A 126 6.73 8.68 5.81
CA TYR A 126 7.61 7.83 5.03
C TYR A 126 9.05 8.36 5.06
N TYR A 127 9.99 7.45 5.30
CA TYR A 127 11.41 7.74 5.30
C TYR A 127 12.15 6.75 4.38
N SER A 128 13.08 7.25 3.59
CA SER A 128 13.99 6.43 2.82
C SER A 128 15.38 6.50 3.46
N LEU A 129 15.97 5.34 3.74
CA LEU A 129 17.27 5.22 4.37
C LEU A 129 18.22 4.45 3.46
N ILE A 130 19.47 4.88 3.44
CA ILE A 130 20.55 4.15 2.78
C ILE A 130 21.20 3.24 3.82
N PRO A 131 21.29 1.91 3.58
CA PRO A 131 21.90 0.99 4.52
C PRO A 131 23.37 1.34 4.80
N LYS A 132 23.75 1.25 6.09
CA LYS A 132 25.16 1.35 6.54
C LYS A 132 25.45 0.15 7.41
N LYS A 133 26.55 -0.54 7.13
CA LYS A 133 26.96 -1.69 7.95
C LYS A 133 27.19 -1.27 9.40
N ASN A 134 26.45 -1.86 10.33
CA ASN A 134 26.62 -1.73 11.76
C ASN A 134 26.64 -3.12 12.40
N SER A 135 27.50 -3.31 13.41
CA SER A 135 27.64 -4.61 14.11
C SER A 135 27.16 -4.57 15.56
N ASN A 136 26.80 -3.41 16.08
CA ASN A 136 26.39 -3.21 17.48
C ASN A 136 24.92 -2.82 17.55
N PHE A 137 24.06 -3.80 17.78
CA PHE A 137 22.62 -3.59 17.97
C PHE A 137 22.06 -4.57 18.98
N LYS A 138 21.00 -4.17 19.68
CA LYS A 138 20.26 -5.00 20.65
C LYS A 138 18.82 -5.15 20.19
N ILE A 139 18.54 -6.26 19.53
CA ILE A 139 17.18 -6.61 19.08
C ILE A 139 16.79 -8.00 19.53
N GLU A 140 15.52 -8.24 19.60
CA GLU A 140 14.92 -9.55 19.83
C GLU A 140 13.89 -9.85 18.76
N PHE A 141 13.84 -11.10 18.30
CA PHE A 141 12.75 -11.57 17.45
C PHE A 141 11.52 -11.84 18.31
N VAL A 142 10.39 -11.31 17.89
CA VAL A 142 9.13 -11.41 18.64
C VAL A 142 8.40 -12.67 18.22
N LYS A 143 8.05 -13.53 19.20
CA LYS A 143 7.30 -14.78 18.95
C LYS A 143 5.78 -14.62 19.08
N SER A 144 5.33 -13.60 19.79
CA SER A 144 3.91 -13.26 19.89
C SER A 144 3.75 -11.77 20.16
N ILE A 145 2.74 -11.16 19.56
CA ILE A 145 2.44 -9.73 19.69
C ILE A 145 0.92 -9.55 19.66
N ASP A 146 0.43 -8.52 20.34
CA ASP A 146 -0.97 -8.18 20.36
C ASP A 146 -1.36 -7.37 19.12
N SER A 147 -2.40 -7.81 18.42
CA SER A 147 -2.91 -7.14 17.21
C SER A 147 -3.48 -5.75 17.49
N ASP A 148 -4.00 -5.51 18.69
CA ASP A 148 -4.62 -4.24 19.05
C ASP A 148 -3.61 -3.10 19.15
N VAL A 149 -2.33 -3.45 19.40
CA VAL A 149 -1.24 -2.46 19.48
C VAL A 149 -0.71 -2.07 18.11
N PHE A 150 -0.83 -2.97 17.12
CA PHE A 150 -0.28 -2.78 15.77
C PHE A 150 -1.36 -3.03 14.72
N PRO A 151 -2.23 -2.05 14.49
CA PRO A 151 -3.42 -2.26 13.66
C PRO A 151 -3.11 -2.52 12.20
N PHE A 152 -1.96 -2.06 11.70
CA PHE A 152 -1.53 -2.25 10.32
C PHE A 152 -0.02 -2.46 10.21
N TYR A 153 0.40 -3.17 9.17
CA TYR A 153 1.77 -3.17 8.67
C TYR A 153 1.77 -2.97 7.16
N VAL A 154 2.91 -2.59 6.62
CA VAL A 154 3.05 -2.32 5.18
C VAL A 154 3.74 -3.50 4.51
N ASP A 155 3.10 -4.01 3.47
CA ASP A 155 3.66 -4.99 2.56
C ASP A 155 3.46 -4.51 1.11
N SER A 156 4.55 -4.41 0.35
CA SER A 156 4.52 -3.96 -1.05
C SER A 156 3.73 -2.67 -1.29
N TRP A 157 3.87 -1.67 -0.40
CA TRP A 157 3.13 -0.40 -0.38
C TRP A 157 1.63 -0.53 -0.08
N ARG A 158 1.19 -1.65 0.47
CA ARG A 158 -0.17 -1.87 0.92
C ARG A 158 -0.23 -1.92 2.44
N TRP A 159 -1.16 -1.20 3.02
CA TRP A 159 -1.42 -1.24 4.47
C TRP A 159 -2.35 -2.39 4.77
N ILE A 160 -1.80 -3.45 5.30
CA ILE A 160 -2.50 -4.68 5.63
C ILE A 160 -2.93 -4.61 7.10
N LYS A 161 -4.23 -4.73 7.34
CA LYS A 161 -4.76 -4.80 8.70
C LYS A 161 -4.22 -6.06 9.38
N THR A 162 -3.61 -5.90 10.55
CA THR A 162 -3.07 -7.02 11.29
C THR A 162 -4.20 -7.84 11.92
N THR A 163 -4.05 -9.14 11.86
CA THR A 163 -4.85 -10.11 12.59
C THR A 163 -3.92 -10.99 13.41
N LYS A 164 -4.44 -11.68 14.42
CA LYS A 164 -3.65 -12.63 15.20
C LYS A 164 -2.93 -13.67 14.31
N LYS A 165 -3.60 -14.14 13.27
CA LYS A 165 -3.03 -15.09 12.29
C LYS A 165 -1.85 -14.47 11.56
N ILE A 166 -2.01 -13.28 10.99
CA ILE A 166 -0.94 -12.57 10.28
C ILE A 166 0.26 -12.34 11.18
N LEU A 167 0.05 -11.89 12.42
CA LEU A 167 1.14 -11.67 13.37
C LEU A 167 1.88 -12.96 13.73
N VAL A 168 1.18 -14.08 13.87
CA VAL A 168 1.81 -15.40 14.09
C VAL A 168 2.64 -15.78 12.84
N ASP A 169 2.12 -15.63 11.65
CA ASP A 169 2.82 -15.95 10.40
C ASP A 169 4.08 -15.09 10.22
N LEU A 170 3.99 -13.79 10.45
CA LEU A 170 5.14 -12.87 10.41
C LEU A 170 6.19 -13.21 11.47
N SER A 171 5.74 -13.57 12.67
CA SER A 171 6.60 -13.96 13.78
C SER A 171 7.38 -15.24 13.50
N THR A 172 6.72 -16.26 12.92
CA THR A 172 7.39 -17.52 12.52
C THR A 172 8.43 -17.31 11.43
N GLN A 173 8.26 -16.29 10.60
CA GLN A 173 9.22 -15.89 9.57
C GLN A 173 10.33 -14.95 10.09
N ASN A 174 10.38 -14.67 11.40
CA ASN A 174 11.29 -13.69 12.00
C ASN A 174 11.15 -12.26 11.40
N LYS A 175 9.96 -11.90 10.97
CA LYS A 175 9.67 -10.58 10.38
C LYS A 175 9.22 -9.54 11.40
N ILE A 176 9.12 -9.90 12.68
CA ILE A 176 8.80 -8.96 13.76
C ILE A 176 10.00 -8.90 14.70
N ILE A 177 10.57 -7.73 14.85
CA ILE A 177 11.70 -7.45 15.75
C ILE A 177 11.34 -6.35 16.73
N LYS A 178 11.92 -6.40 17.91
CA LYS A 178 11.80 -5.35 18.92
C LYS A 178 13.15 -5.00 19.53
N SER A 179 13.25 -3.79 20.03
CA SER A 179 14.28 -3.36 20.97
C SER A 179 13.63 -2.81 22.22
N ASN A 180 14.16 -3.18 23.38
CA ASN A 180 13.68 -2.71 24.68
C ASN A 180 14.86 -2.12 25.45
N LEU A 181 14.71 -0.87 25.90
CA LEU A 181 15.70 -0.18 26.70
C LEU A 181 14.99 0.74 27.70
N ASN A 182 15.36 0.63 28.98
CA ASN A 182 14.81 1.47 30.05
C ASN A 182 13.26 1.48 30.10
N GLY A 183 12.63 0.32 29.84
CA GLY A 183 11.18 0.17 29.87
C GLY A 183 10.44 0.75 28.66
N LYS A 184 11.17 1.29 27.67
CA LYS A 184 10.61 1.73 26.40
C LYS A 184 10.89 0.71 25.31
N THR A 185 9.90 0.42 24.50
CA THR A 185 9.98 -0.60 23.45
C THR A 185 9.63 0.00 22.09
N SER A 186 10.51 -0.21 21.12
CA SER A 186 10.18 -0.03 19.70
C SER A 186 10.01 -1.38 19.03
N VAL A 187 9.12 -1.46 18.06
CA VAL A 187 8.86 -2.67 17.27
C VAL A 187 8.94 -2.33 15.79
N ALA A 188 9.48 -3.24 15.01
CA ALA A 188 9.43 -3.17 13.56
C ALA A 188 8.80 -4.43 12.97
N ILE A 189 7.93 -4.26 12.01
CA ILE A 189 7.40 -5.32 11.16
C ILE A 189 8.02 -5.17 9.78
N ILE A 190 8.71 -6.20 9.32
CA ILE A 190 9.40 -6.23 8.02
C ILE A 190 8.44 -6.79 6.99
N GLY A 191 8.06 -5.98 6.02
CA GLY A 191 7.26 -6.38 4.87
C GLY A 191 8.15 -6.72 3.66
N ASP A 192 7.55 -7.37 2.70
CA ASP A 192 8.19 -7.60 1.42
C ASP A 192 8.02 -6.39 0.50
N TYR A 193 8.94 -6.21 -0.44
CA TYR A 193 8.81 -5.21 -1.49
C TYR A 193 9.04 -5.83 -2.86
N LYS A 194 7.98 -6.43 -3.41
CA LYS A 194 8.04 -7.24 -4.63
C LYS A 194 8.55 -6.49 -5.86
N HIS A 195 8.41 -5.17 -5.89
CA HIS A 195 8.72 -4.36 -7.08
C HIS A 195 10.11 -3.74 -7.10
N LEU A 196 10.86 -3.83 -5.99
CA LEU A 196 12.23 -3.32 -5.89
C LEU A 196 13.16 -4.34 -5.23
N ALA A 197 14.03 -4.94 -6.03
CA ALA A 197 15.05 -5.85 -5.52
C ALA A 197 15.95 -5.16 -4.49
N LYS A 198 16.35 -5.88 -3.45
CA LYS A 198 17.23 -5.41 -2.38
C LYS A 198 16.69 -4.23 -1.55
N THR A 199 15.37 -4.09 -1.50
CA THR A 199 14.72 -3.07 -0.71
C THR A 199 13.85 -3.74 0.35
N LEU A 200 13.97 -3.32 1.61
CA LEU A 200 13.06 -3.69 2.69
C LEU A 200 12.04 -2.57 2.85
N ILE A 201 10.80 -2.96 3.10
CA ILE A 201 9.78 -2.04 3.59
C ILE A 201 9.54 -2.37 5.05
N VAL A 202 9.57 -1.37 5.91
CA VAL A 202 9.53 -1.58 7.36
C VAL A 202 8.49 -0.68 7.98
N THR A 203 7.58 -1.28 8.74
CA THR A 203 6.62 -0.53 9.55
C THR A 203 7.18 -0.40 10.95
N LEU A 204 7.39 0.85 11.40
CA LEU A 204 8.02 1.17 12.67
C LEU A 204 6.99 1.69 13.68
N PHE A 205 7.05 1.14 14.88
CA PHE A 205 6.32 1.60 16.05
C PHE A 205 7.35 2.01 17.10
N SER A 206 7.55 3.33 17.27
CA SER A 206 8.64 3.84 18.10
C SER A 206 8.22 4.07 19.54
N GLY A 207 8.97 3.51 20.48
CA GLY A 207 8.86 3.79 21.90
C GLY A 207 9.82 4.87 22.38
N SER A 208 11.04 4.93 21.83
CA SER A 208 12.04 5.97 22.07
C SER A 208 13.04 6.04 20.91
N PHE A 209 13.81 7.13 20.86
CA PHE A 209 14.87 7.30 19.86
C PHE A 209 15.93 6.19 19.97
N GLU A 210 16.35 5.86 21.20
CA GLU A 210 17.39 4.86 21.45
C GLU A 210 16.95 3.47 20.98
N THR A 211 15.73 3.05 21.29
CA THR A 211 15.20 1.74 20.87
C THR A 211 14.95 1.68 19.37
N LEU A 212 14.55 2.81 18.77
CA LEU A 212 14.41 2.93 17.32
C LEU A 212 15.79 2.83 16.63
N PHE A 213 16.81 3.47 17.19
CA PHE A 213 18.18 3.42 16.66
C PHE A 213 18.74 1.99 16.63
N GLU A 214 18.48 1.18 17.65
CA GLU A 214 18.89 -0.23 17.72
C GLU A 214 18.24 -1.03 16.55
N ILE A 215 16.94 -0.83 16.31
CA ILE A 215 16.23 -1.47 15.21
C ILE A 215 16.80 -1.05 13.86
N LEU A 216 16.99 0.26 13.64
CA LEU A 216 17.54 0.77 12.39
C LEU A 216 18.98 0.28 12.17
N SER A 217 19.77 0.15 13.22
CA SER A 217 21.13 -0.40 13.17
C SER A 217 21.16 -1.86 12.74
N TYR A 218 20.15 -2.64 13.13
CA TYR A 218 20.00 -4.04 12.71
C TYR A 218 19.60 -4.15 11.24
N LEU A 219 18.70 -3.28 10.78
CA LEU A 219 18.14 -3.32 9.41
C LEU A 219 19.08 -2.76 8.34
N GLN A 220 20.14 -2.12 8.73
CA GLN A 220 21.17 -1.57 7.83
C GLN A 220 22.17 -2.63 7.39
#